data_e9bdc85bba2fe2e7e62ebc9232701fc7
#
_entry.id   e9bdc85bba2fe2e7e62ebc9232701fc7
#
_cell.length_a   1.000
_cell.length_b   1.000
_cell.length_c   1.000
_cell.angle_alpha   90.00
_cell.angle_beta   90.00
_cell.angle_gamma   90.00
#
_symmetry.space_group_name_H-M   'P 1'
#
loop_
_entity.id
_entity.type
_entity.pdbx_description
1 polymer ?
#
loop_
_entity_poly.entity_id
_entity_poly.type
_entity_poly.pdbx_seq_one_letter_code
_entity_poly.pdbx_strand_id
1 'polypeptide(L)'
;MENVTDTVFRRIVATCGSPDVFFTEFTRVEQVAAFPRRGLPGRMRSTDIERPLVVQIWGTSPELYLRSARIIADLGFAGIDINMGCPVRKIRNKGSCSGLIARPALAAEIIAATREGAVSTDGQHLPVSVKTRIGIERPVVDEWLGFLLAQGIDVLTVHGRTALQESEGPCDYDTIARAVQLRNNIAPDTLVFANGDIRTRAEGSAVCTQTGCDGAMIGRGIFSDPYLFAAGRSPQDGQEPNRSFSEQSAAEKVALMTRHIHLHRDEWKGTRNYEVMKRFYKIYLVGFPGAEELRDRLNHTYDYEHALREIADFPVPG
;
A
#
# COMPACT_ATOMS: atom_id res chain seq x y z
N MET A 1 2.31 -2.19 -2.26
CA MET A 1 3.62 -2.91 -2.37
C MET A 1 3.60 -3.74 -3.64
N GLU A 2 4.63 -3.62 -4.47
CA GLU A 2 4.65 -4.25 -5.79
C GLU A 2 4.55 -5.78 -5.74
N ASN A 3 3.69 -6.35 -6.59
CA ASN A 3 3.36 -7.78 -6.66
C ASN A 3 2.86 -8.39 -5.34
N VAL A 4 2.23 -7.58 -4.49
CA VAL A 4 1.73 -8.00 -3.18
C VAL A 4 0.35 -7.44 -2.89
N THR A 5 0.17 -6.12 -2.95
CA THR A 5 -1.10 -5.47 -2.59
C THR A 5 -1.98 -5.27 -3.82
N ASP A 6 -2.14 -6.34 -4.61
CA ASP A 6 -3.07 -6.36 -5.72
C ASP A 6 -4.53 -6.43 -5.24
N THR A 7 -5.48 -6.37 -6.17
CA THR A 7 -6.91 -6.41 -5.83
C THR A 7 -7.28 -7.68 -5.04
N VAL A 8 -6.67 -8.82 -5.33
CA VAL A 8 -6.99 -10.07 -4.64
C VAL A 8 -6.58 -10.01 -3.17
N PHE A 9 -5.35 -9.57 -2.88
CA PHE A 9 -4.89 -9.45 -1.49
C PHE A 9 -5.65 -8.34 -0.74
N ARG A 10 -5.95 -7.20 -1.36
CA ARG A 10 -6.78 -6.16 -0.73
C ARG A 10 -8.19 -6.67 -0.40
N ARG A 11 -8.81 -7.50 -1.27
CA ARG A 11 -10.10 -8.16 -1.00
C ARG A 11 -10.03 -9.12 0.18
N ILE A 12 -8.94 -9.90 0.30
CA ILE A 12 -8.72 -10.74 1.49
C ILE A 12 -8.66 -9.87 2.74
N VAL A 13 -7.84 -8.81 2.74
CA VAL A 13 -7.75 -7.88 3.88
C VAL A 13 -9.10 -7.24 4.18
N ALA A 14 -9.84 -6.79 3.17
CA ALA A 14 -11.17 -6.20 3.35
C ALA A 14 -12.17 -7.14 4.01
N THR A 15 -12.09 -8.45 3.73
CA THR A 15 -12.96 -9.44 4.40
C THR A 15 -12.53 -9.77 5.82
N CYS A 16 -11.26 -9.58 6.15
CA CYS A 16 -10.75 -9.75 7.53
C CYS A 16 -10.97 -8.49 8.38
N GLY A 17 -10.96 -7.31 7.75
CA GLY A 17 -11.14 -6.01 8.39
C GLY A 17 -10.56 -4.90 7.51
N SER A 18 -11.41 -4.00 7.01
CA SER A 18 -10.95 -2.92 6.12
C SER A 18 -10.16 -1.85 6.87
N PRO A 19 -9.06 -1.33 6.31
CA PRO A 19 -8.49 -0.06 6.74
C PRO A 19 -9.44 1.11 6.43
N ASP A 20 -9.14 2.29 6.92
CA ASP A 20 -9.88 3.50 6.56
C ASP A 20 -9.66 3.89 5.08
N VAL A 21 -8.48 3.59 4.52
CA VAL A 21 -8.12 3.82 3.11
C VAL A 21 -7.20 2.73 2.60
N PHE A 22 -7.50 2.19 1.43
CA PHE A 22 -6.60 1.32 0.68
C PHE A 22 -5.75 2.10 -0.33
N PHE A 23 -4.56 1.57 -0.63
CA PHE A 23 -3.70 2.06 -1.71
C PHE A 23 -3.45 0.93 -2.72
N THR A 24 -3.46 1.27 -4.02
CA THR A 24 -3.08 0.31 -5.07
C THR A 24 -1.58 0.01 -5.02
N GLU A 25 -1.15 -1.00 -5.77
CA GLU A 25 0.25 -1.11 -6.19
C GLU A 25 0.62 0.11 -7.04
N PHE A 26 1.88 0.58 -6.94
CA PHE A 26 2.30 1.75 -7.71
C PHE A 26 2.42 1.43 -9.21
N THR A 27 1.72 2.22 -10.03
CA THR A 27 1.61 2.05 -11.48
C THR A 27 2.36 3.16 -12.21
N ARG A 28 3.05 2.81 -13.30
CA ARG A 28 3.75 3.82 -14.12
C ARG A 28 2.73 4.72 -14.83
N VAL A 29 3.00 6.03 -14.83
CA VAL A 29 2.14 7.01 -15.52
C VAL A 29 1.99 6.70 -17.02
N GLU A 30 3.00 6.11 -17.67
CA GLU A 30 2.92 5.70 -19.07
C GLU A 30 1.89 4.58 -19.30
N GLN A 31 1.70 3.70 -18.31
CA GLN A 31 0.70 2.63 -18.40
C GLN A 31 -0.71 3.19 -18.18
N VAL A 32 -0.87 4.09 -17.21
CA VAL A 32 -2.17 4.75 -16.96
C VAL A 32 -2.56 5.61 -18.15
N ALA A 33 -1.67 6.46 -18.64
CA ALA A 33 -1.92 7.35 -19.78
C ALA A 33 -2.20 6.58 -21.09
N ALA A 34 -1.88 5.31 -21.17
CA ALA A 34 -2.23 4.47 -22.33
C ALA A 34 -3.69 3.95 -22.32
N PHE A 35 -4.42 4.11 -21.20
CA PHE A 35 -5.85 3.81 -21.11
C PHE A 35 -6.67 4.79 -22.00
N PRO A 36 -7.78 4.40 -22.68
CA PRO A 36 -8.33 3.04 -22.69
C PRO A 36 -7.69 2.10 -23.73
N ARG A 37 -6.82 2.60 -24.63
CA ARG A 37 -6.27 1.82 -25.75
C ARG A 37 -5.60 0.49 -25.36
N ARG A 38 -4.96 0.44 -24.20
CA ARG A 38 -4.28 -0.77 -23.67
C ARG A 38 -5.02 -1.41 -22.49
N GLY A 39 -6.27 -0.99 -22.25
CA GLY A 39 -7.04 -1.44 -21.09
C GLY A 39 -6.52 -0.88 -19.75
N LEU A 40 -7.27 -1.14 -18.69
CA LEU A 40 -6.90 -0.73 -17.34
C LEU A 40 -5.68 -1.52 -16.86
N PRO A 41 -4.62 -0.85 -16.35
CA PRO A 41 -3.47 -1.56 -15.78
C PRO A 41 -3.91 -2.52 -14.68
N GLY A 42 -3.43 -3.77 -14.71
CA GLY A 42 -3.82 -4.79 -13.74
C GLY A 42 -3.59 -4.39 -12.27
N ARG A 43 -2.60 -3.53 -12.00
CA ARG A 43 -2.33 -2.96 -10.67
C ARG A 43 -3.42 -1.99 -10.17
N MET A 44 -4.26 -1.48 -11.05
CA MET A 44 -5.38 -0.59 -10.74
C MET A 44 -6.72 -1.33 -10.67
N ARG A 45 -6.77 -2.63 -10.99
CA ARG A 45 -7.99 -3.42 -10.83
C ARG A 45 -8.45 -3.35 -9.37
N SER A 46 -9.77 -3.22 -9.19
CA SER A 46 -10.38 -3.14 -7.87
C SER A 46 -11.85 -3.56 -7.93
N THR A 47 -12.41 -3.82 -6.77
CA THR A 47 -13.83 -4.07 -6.53
C THR A 47 -14.34 -3.11 -5.44
N ASP A 48 -15.66 -3.00 -5.27
CA ASP A 48 -16.25 -2.04 -4.32
C ASP A 48 -15.88 -2.32 -2.85
N ILE A 49 -15.58 -3.59 -2.50
CA ILE A 49 -15.17 -3.95 -1.14
C ILE A 49 -13.82 -3.31 -0.72
N GLU A 50 -13.02 -2.85 -1.69
CA GLU A 50 -11.71 -2.22 -1.47
C GLU A 50 -11.79 -0.70 -1.32
N ARG A 51 -13.00 -0.14 -1.29
CA ARG A 51 -13.16 1.33 -1.19
C ARG A 51 -13.20 1.80 0.26
N PRO A 52 -12.69 3.03 0.56
CA PRO A 52 -12.05 3.97 -0.38
C PRO A 52 -10.65 3.52 -0.82
N LEU A 53 -10.32 3.69 -2.10
CA LEU A 53 -9.07 3.24 -2.72
C LEU A 53 -8.35 4.38 -3.43
N VAL A 54 -7.12 4.66 -3.02
CA VAL A 54 -6.21 5.66 -3.62
C VAL A 54 -5.28 4.98 -4.62
N VAL A 55 -5.13 5.57 -5.82
CA VAL A 55 -4.22 5.06 -6.84
C VAL A 55 -2.83 5.65 -6.66
N GLN A 56 -1.83 4.80 -6.44
CA GLN A 56 -0.43 5.24 -6.38
C GLN A 56 0.22 5.17 -7.76
N ILE A 57 0.78 6.30 -8.23
CA ILE A 57 1.44 6.42 -9.53
C ILE A 57 2.90 6.89 -9.39
N TRP A 58 3.72 6.59 -10.40
CA TRP A 58 5.11 7.00 -10.46
C TRP A 58 5.62 7.22 -11.88
N GLY A 59 6.59 8.10 -12.05
CA GLY A 59 7.18 8.47 -13.33
C GLY A 59 8.07 9.71 -13.21
N THR A 60 8.36 10.34 -14.35
CA THR A 60 9.16 11.57 -14.44
C THR A 60 8.60 12.62 -15.41
N SER A 61 7.47 12.32 -16.11
CA SER A 61 6.87 13.25 -17.09
C SER A 61 5.64 13.95 -16.51
N PRO A 62 5.67 15.27 -16.23
CA PRO A 62 4.50 16.02 -15.76
C PRO A 62 3.30 15.88 -16.67
N GLU A 63 3.48 15.89 -18.01
CA GLU A 63 2.40 15.71 -18.97
C GLU A 63 1.67 14.37 -18.80
N LEU A 64 2.43 13.28 -18.56
CA LEU A 64 1.84 11.96 -18.32
C LEU A 64 1.16 11.89 -16.96
N TYR A 65 1.64 12.63 -15.95
CA TYR A 65 0.95 12.76 -14.67
C TYR A 65 -0.38 13.47 -14.82
N LEU A 66 -0.43 14.61 -15.53
CA LEU A 66 -1.66 15.34 -15.85
C LEU A 66 -2.70 14.41 -16.49
N ARG A 67 -2.29 13.71 -17.54
CA ARG A 67 -3.17 12.78 -18.26
C ARG A 67 -3.62 11.62 -17.41
N SER A 68 -2.71 11.03 -16.64
CA SER A 68 -3.02 9.91 -15.74
C SER A 68 -3.99 10.33 -14.64
N ALA A 69 -3.82 11.53 -14.08
CA ALA A 69 -4.67 12.05 -13.03
C ALA A 69 -6.12 12.24 -13.51
N ARG A 70 -6.32 12.79 -14.72
CA ARG A 70 -7.66 12.91 -15.36
C ARG A 70 -8.33 11.55 -15.53
N ILE A 71 -7.59 10.55 -16.02
CA ILE A 71 -8.09 9.19 -16.19
C ILE A 71 -8.51 8.59 -14.84
N ILE A 72 -7.68 8.77 -13.81
CA ILE A 72 -7.96 8.24 -12.47
C ILE A 72 -9.18 8.92 -11.86
N ALA A 73 -9.33 10.23 -12.06
CA ALA A 73 -10.48 11.00 -11.59
C ALA A 73 -11.79 10.49 -12.20
N ASP A 74 -11.81 10.25 -13.51
CA ASP A 74 -12.99 9.73 -14.22
C ASP A 74 -13.32 8.26 -13.88
N LEU A 75 -12.36 7.50 -13.35
CA LEU A 75 -12.58 6.11 -12.91
C LEU A 75 -13.15 5.98 -11.49
N GLY A 76 -13.39 7.09 -10.78
CA GLY A 76 -14.04 7.14 -9.48
C GLY A 76 -13.20 6.54 -8.33
N PHE A 77 -11.88 6.70 -8.38
CA PHE A 77 -11.00 6.41 -7.24
C PHE A 77 -11.11 7.51 -6.18
N ALA A 78 -10.70 7.18 -4.94
CA ALA A 78 -10.81 8.10 -3.81
C ALA A 78 -9.70 9.16 -3.74
N GLY A 79 -8.64 9.03 -4.54
CA GLY A 79 -7.52 9.96 -4.56
C GLY A 79 -6.35 9.45 -5.40
N ILE A 80 -5.34 10.28 -5.52
CA ILE A 80 -4.11 9.99 -6.25
C ILE A 80 -2.91 10.17 -5.32
N ASP A 81 -2.03 9.18 -5.26
CA ASP A 81 -0.79 9.24 -4.49
C ASP A 81 0.43 9.20 -5.41
N ILE A 82 1.34 10.14 -5.21
CA ILE A 82 2.60 10.22 -5.97
C ILE A 82 3.70 9.51 -5.20
N ASN A 83 4.26 8.43 -5.78
CA ASN A 83 5.36 7.71 -5.16
C ASN A 83 6.68 8.47 -5.32
N MET A 84 7.16 9.09 -4.25
CA MET A 84 8.48 9.73 -4.13
C MET A 84 9.37 9.01 -3.10
N GLY A 85 9.09 7.72 -2.82
CA GLY A 85 9.75 6.99 -1.74
C GLY A 85 10.38 5.64 -2.12
N CYS A 86 10.08 5.05 -3.29
CA CYS A 86 10.65 3.76 -3.70
C CYS A 86 12.18 3.85 -3.79
N PRO A 87 12.94 3.01 -3.03
CA PRO A 87 14.40 3.12 -2.95
C PRO A 87 15.14 2.37 -4.05
N VAL A 88 14.46 1.58 -4.88
CA VAL A 88 15.06 0.72 -5.90
C VAL A 88 16.06 1.51 -6.76
N ARG A 89 17.36 1.14 -6.67
CA ARG A 89 18.48 1.84 -7.29
C ARG A 89 18.28 2.17 -8.77
N LYS A 90 17.76 1.20 -9.56
CA LYS A 90 17.50 1.37 -10.99
C LYS A 90 16.45 2.47 -11.27
N ILE A 91 15.44 2.58 -10.41
CA ILE A 91 14.36 3.57 -10.51
C ILE A 91 14.88 4.94 -10.05
N ARG A 92 15.50 4.98 -8.89
CA ARG A 92 16.07 6.19 -8.31
C ARG A 92 17.11 6.86 -9.23
N ASN A 93 18.02 6.08 -9.82
CA ASN A 93 19.06 6.60 -10.73
C ASN A 93 18.47 7.19 -12.03
N LYS A 94 17.24 6.84 -12.40
CA LYS A 94 16.49 7.49 -13.50
C LYS A 94 15.81 8.79 -13.05
N GLY A 95 15.96 9.21 -11.80
CA GLY A 95 15.34 10.40 -11.24
C GLY A 95 13.86 10.24 -10.88
N SER A 96 13.36 8.98 -10.79
CA SER A 96 11.99 8.67 -10.38
C SER A 96 11.91 8.30 -8.91
N CYS A 97 10.72 8.34 -8.34
CA CYS A 97 10.43 7.97 -6.96
C CYS A 97 11.36 8.70 -5.98
N SER A 98 12.14 8.00 -5.14
CA SER A 98 13.08 8.67 -4.22
C SER A 98 14.17 9.48 -4.92
N GLY A 99 14.39 9.30 -6.23
CA GLY A 99 15.28 10.14 -7.03
C GLY A 99 14.78 11.58 -7.21
N LEU A 100 13.48 11.83 -7.01
CA LEU A 100 12.89 13.18 -7.05
C LEU A 100 13.35 14.06 -5.87
N ILE A 101 13.82 13.47 -4.77
CA ILE A 101 14.39 14.21 -3.62
C ILE A 101 15.57 15.11 -4.08
N ALA A 102 16.36 14.66 -5.06
CA ALA A 102 17.44 15.45 -5.64
C ALA A 102 17.00 16.36 -6.79
N ARG A 103 15.69 16.40 -7.09
CA ARG A 103 15.10 17.12 -8.24
C ARG A 103 13.82 17.88 -7.85
N PRO A 104 13.89 18.80 -6.86
CA PRO A 104 12.69 19.44 -6.32
C PRO A 104 11.90 20.22 -7.38
N ALA A 105 12.54 20.86 -8.35
CA ALA A 105 11.84 21.54 -9.45
C ALA A 105 10.93 20.57 -10.24
N LEU A 106 11.46 19.40 -10.62
CA LEU A 106 10.63 18.38 -11.29
C LEU A 106 9.55 17.82 -10.39
N ALA A 107 9.81 17.67 -9.09
CA ALA A 107 8.79 17.23 -8.14
C ALA A 107 7.62 18.24 -8.05
N ALA A 108 7.92 19.55 -8.04
CA ALA A 108 6.89 20.60 -8.10
C ALA A 108 6.05 20.52 -9.39
N GLU A 109 6.69 20.40 -10.56
CA GLU A 109 6.00 20.26 -11.83
C GLU A 109 5.07 19.03 -11.85
N ILE A 110 5.53 17.89 -11.33
CA ILE A 110 4.76 16.65 -11.21
C ILE A 110 3.54 16.85 -10.31
N ILE A 111 3.73 17.46 -9.13
CA ILE A 111 2.64 17.70 -8.18
C ILE A 111 1.61 18.66 -8.80
N ALA A 112 2.06 19.76 -9.39
CA ALA A 112 1.16 20.73 -10.04
C ALA A 112 0.35 20.09 -11.18
N ALA A 113 1.00 19.31 -12.05
CA ALA A 113 0.35 18.60 -13.15
C ALA A 113 -0.66 17.55 -12.65
N THR A 114 -0.31 16.83 -11.54
CA THR A 114 -1.23 15.85 -10.93
C THR A 114 -2.46 16.54 -10.38
N ARG A 115 -2.30 17.64 -9.64
CA ARG A 115 -3.40 18.43 -9.07
C ARG A 115 -4.31 19.04 -10.15
N GLU A 116 -3.72 19.56 -11.22
CA GLU A 116 -4.47 20.07 -12.38
C GLU A 116 -5.31 18.96 -13.03
N GLY A 117 -4.76 17.76 -13.15
CA GLY A 117 -5.46 16.62 -13.73
C GLY A 117 -6.41 15.88 -12.78
N ALA A 118 -6.34 16.10 -11.47
CA ALA A 118 -7.13 15.41 -10.46
C ALA A 118 -8.58 15.97 -10.36
N VAL A 119 -9.17 16.24 -11.50
CA VAL A 119 -10.55 16.75 -11.64
C VAL A 119 -11.28 15.86 -12.63
N SER A 120 -12.37 15.25 -12.21
CA SER A 120 -13.21 14.41 -13.06
C SER A 120 -14.04 15.24 -14.04
N THR A 121 -14.60 14.60 -15.05
CA THR A 121 -15.45 15.25 -16.05
C THR A 121 -16.71 15.90 -15.48
N ASP A 122 -17.20 15.42 -14.32
CA ASP A 122 -18.32 16.02 -13.56
C ASP A 122 -17.88 17.11 -12.57
N GLY A 123 -16.58 17.48 -12.56
CA GLY A 123 -16.04 18.57 -11.76
C GLY A 123 -15.64 18.18 -10.35
N GLN A 124 -15.65 16.89 -9.98
CA GLN A 124 -15.19 16.45 -8.67
C GLN A 124 -13.65 16.50 -8.59
N HIS A 125 -13.12 17.17 -7.55
CA HIS A 125 -11.69 17.19 -7.25
C HIS A 125 -11.30 15.98 -6.39
N LEU A 126 -10.27 15.25 -6.82
CA LEU A 126 -9.68 14.18 -6.04
C LEU A 126 -8.51 14.71 -5.21
N PRO A 127 -8.38 14.31 -3.94
CA PRO A 127 -7.20 14.63 -3.14
C PRO A 127 -5.93 14.03 -3.75
N VAL A 128 -4.84 14.82 -3.66
CA VAL A 128 -3.51 14.43 -4.14
C VAL A 128 -2.55 14.31 -2.97
N SER A 129 -2.00 13.12 -2.79
CA SER A 129 -1.02 12.82 -1.75
C SER A 129 0.37 12.54 -2.32
N VAL A 130 1.37 12.69 -1.47
CA VAL A 130 2.76 12.30 -1.76
C VAL A 130 3.26 11.32 -0.71
N LYS A 131 3.78 10.18 -1.14
CA LYS A 131 4.49 9.26 -0.25
C LYS A 131 5.99 9.33 -0.48
N THR A 132 6.74 9.75 0.54
CA THR A 132 8.17 10.01 0.44
C THR A 132 9.00 9.37 1.55
N ARG A 133 10.31 9.65 1.52
CA ARG A 133 11.32 9.34 2.54
C ARG A 133 11.99 10.61 3.03
N ILE A 134 12.73 10.50 4.13
CA ILE A 134 13.38 11.63 4.79
C ILE A 134 14.64 12.13 4.07
N GLY A 135 15.09 11.45 3.02
CA GLY A 135 16.28 11.80 2.23
C GLY A 135 16.74 10.64 1.37
N ILE A 136 17.85 10.83 0.62
CA ILE A 136 18.49 9.77 -0.16
C ILE A 136 19.57 9.06 0.67
N GLU A 137 20.65 9.75 1.01
CA GLU A 137 21.80 9.24 1.78
C GLU A 137 21.68 9.64 3.25
N ARG A 138 21.28 10.88 3.49
CA ARG A 138 21.08 11.49 4.79
C ARG A 138 19.71 12.16 4.87
N PRO A 139 19.16 12.37 6.07
CA PRO A 139 17.96 13.17 6.24
C PRO A 139 18.15 14.61 5.71
N VAL A 140 17.14 15.10 4.97
CA VAL A 140 17.05 16.47 4.45
C VAL A 140 15.65 17.01 4.72
N VAL A 141 15.28 17.02 5.99
CA VAL A 141 13.89 17.13 6.46
C VAL A 141 13.28 18.48 6.13
N ASP A 142 13.88 19.55 6.61
CA ASP A 142 13.33 20.90 6.47
C ASP A 142 13.30 21.32 5.00
N GLU A 143 14.36 21.02 4.25
CA GLU A 143 14.47 21.36 2.83
C GLU A 143 13.51 20.55 1.96
N TRP A 144 13.36 19.24 2.22
CA TRP A 144 12.55 18.39 1.36
C TRP A 144 11.10 18.30 1.80
N LEU A 145 10.83 18.01 3.10
CA LEU A 145 9.46 17.89 3.57
C LEU A 145 8.77 19.24 3.63
N GLY A 146 9.48 20.30 4.04
CA GLY A 146 8.98 21.68 3.99
C GLY A 146 8.67 22.11 2.56
N PHE A 147 9.53 21.76 1.59
CA PHE A 147 9.28 22.00 0.17
C PHE A 147 7.99 21.29 -0.30
N LEU A 148 7.80 20.00 0.03
CA LEU A 148 6.60 19.25 -0.37
C LEU A 148 5.32 19.84 0.21
N LEU A 149 5.34 20.22 1.49
CA LEU A 149 4.20 20.85 2.16
C LEU A 149 3.78 22.16 1.49
N ALA A 150 4.74 22.92 0.97
CA ALA A 150 4.45 24.16 0.23
C ALA A 150 3.83 23.94 -1.16
N GLN A 151 3.71 22.69 -1.65
CA GLN A 151 3.13 22.40 -2.98
C GLN A 151 1.60 22.23 -2.96
N GLY A 152 0.94 22.40 -1.82
CA GLY A 152 -0.53 22.32 -1.71
C GLY A 152 -1.07 20.89 -1.88
N ILE A 153 -0.35 19.90 -1.40
CA ILE A 153 -0.81 18.50 -1.34
C ILE A 153 -1.78 18.30 -0.17
N ASP A 154 -2.69 17.34 -0.29
CA ASP A 154 -3.70 17.06 0.74
C ASP A 154 -3.14 16.15 1.84
N VAL A 155 -2.25 15.21 1.49
CA VAL A 155 -1.62 14.29 2.44
C VAL A 155 -0.14 14.10 2.13
N LEU A 156 0.70 14.13 3.18
CA LEU A 156 2.12 13.78 3.12
C LEU A 156 2.37 12.50 3.95
N THR A 157 2.68 11.39 3.30
CA THR A 157 3.09 10.17 3.99
C THR A 157 4.60 10.08 4.05
N VAL A 158 5.18 10.06 5.25
CA VAL A 158 6.62 10.07 5.48
C VAL A 158 7.09 8.71 5.98
N HIS A 159 7.98 8.06 5.22
CA HIS A 159 8.73 6.91 5.71
C HIS A 159 9.98 7.42 6.43
N GLY A 160 10.08 7.19 7.73
CA GLY A 160 11.17 7.68 8.60
C GLY A 160 12.52 6.99 8.37
N ARG A 161 12.88 6.77 7.09
CA ARG A 161 14.19 6.25 6.64
C ARG A 161 14.63 6.94 5.36
N THR A 162 15.94 7.02 5.16
CA THR A 162 16.50 7.44 3.87
C THR A 162 16.31 6.36 2.79
N ALA A 163 16.52 6.72 1.52
CA ALA A 163 16.42 5.75 0.43
C ALA A 163 17.52 4.67 0.51
N LEU A 164 18.73 5.02 0.97
CA LEU A 164 19.83 4.06 1.10
C LEU A 164 19.66 3.10 2.28
N GLN A 165 18.97 3.50 3.33
CA GLN A 165 18.59 2.58 4.42
C GLN A 165 17.58 1.52 3.99
N GLU A 166 16.84 1.75 2.89
CA GLU A 166 15.78 0.85 2.42
C GLU A 166 14.79 0.46 3.54
N SER A 167 15.04 -0.67 4.18
CA SER A 167 14.24 -1.19 5.32
C SER A 167 15.11 -1.53 6.52
N GLU A 168 16.38 -1.14 6.50
CA GLU A 168 17.35 -1.45 7.54
C GLU A 168 17.47 -0.32 8.57
N GLY A 169 17.91 -0.69 9.77
CA GLY A 169 17.99 0.22 10.90
C GLY A 169 16.60 0.65 11.43
N PRO A 170 16.55 1.45 12.49
CA PRO A 170 15.30 1.94 13.07
C PRO A 170 14.60 2.97 12.17
N CYS A 171 13.27 3.04 12.29
CA CYS A 171 12.50 4.15 11.73
C CYS A 171 12.67 5.40 12.61
N ASP A 172 13.00 6.53 12.00
CA ASP A 172 13.17 7.80 12.68
C ASP A 172 11.81 8.52 12.81
N TYR A 173 11.17 8.34 13.95
CA TYR A 173 9.90 8.99 14.27
C TYR A 173 10.07 10.46 14.71
N ASP A 174 11.24 10.88 15.19
CA ASP A 174 11.52 12.28 15.53
C ASP A 174 11.52 13.14 14.27
N THR A 175 12.02 12.60 13.16
CA THR A 175 11.91 13.24 11.85
C THR A 175 10.44 13.37 11.40
N ILE A 176 9.59 12.41 11.70
CA ILE A 176 8.15 12.50 11.39
C ILE A 176 7.49 13.59 12.26
N ALA A 177 7.83 13.67 13.56
CA ALA A 177 7.37 14.75 14.42
C ALA A 177 7.83 16.12 13.91
N ARG A 178 9.07 16.23 13.37
CA ARG A 178 9.54 17.45 12.71
C ARG A 178 8.70 17.81 11.48
N ALA A 179 8.32 16.82 10.66
CA ALA A 179 7.41 17.03 9.51
C ALA A 179 6.05 17.61 9.96
N VAL A 180 5.50 17.15 11.08
CA VAL A 180 4.27 17.71 11.67
C VAL A 180 4.44 19.17 12.10
N GLN A 181 5.56 19.52 12.71
CA GLN A 181 5.86 20.93 13.08
C GLN A 181 5.96 21.82 11.82
N LEU A 182 6.63 21.35 10.76
CA LEU A 182 6.70 22.06 9.49
C LEU A 182 5.31 22.23 8.88
N ARG A 183 4.48 21.18 8.87
CA ARG A 183 3.11 21.19 8.39
C ARG A 183 2.28 22.27 9.11
N ASN A 184 2.34 22.32 10.43
CA ASN A 184 1.56 23.28 11.21
C ASN A 184 1.88 24.74 10.85
N ASN A 185 3.10 25.03 10.39
CA ASN A 185 3.53 26.37 10.00
C ASN A 185 3.30 26.68 8.52
N ILE A 186 3.41 25.68 7.62
CA ILE A 186 3.44 25.89 6.17
C ILE A 186 2.08 25.56 5.54
N ALA A 187 1.46 24.45 5.95
CA ALA A 187 0.24 23.90 5.33
C ALA A 187 -0.63 23.20 6.38
N PRO A 188 -1.28 23.96 7.28
CA PRO A 188 -2.00 23.41 8.44
C PRO A 188 -3.12 22.45 8.08
N ASP A 189 -3.68 22.55 6.87
CA ASP A 189 -4.76 21.68 6.38
C ASP A 189 -4.25 20.37 5.76
N THR A 190 -2.93 20.23 5.51
CA THR A 190 -2.33 19.00 4.97
C THR A 190 -2.23 17.95 6.06
N LEU A 191 -2.72 16.73 5.82
CA LEU A 191 -2.56 15.62 6.74
C LEU A 191 -1.15 15.03 6.61
N VAL A 192 -0.55 14.64 7.74
CA VAL A 192 0.74 13.94 7.80
C VAL A 192 0.53 12.52 8.29
N PHE A 193 0.97 11.53 7.50
CA PHE A 193 0.90 10.12 7.89
C PHE A 193 2.29 9.55 8.15
N ALA A 194 2.43 8.86 9.28
CA ALA A 194 3.64 8.11 9.61
C ALA A 194 3.69 6.80 8.84
N ASN A 195 4.89 6.41 8.40
CA ASN A 195 5.14 5.11 7.80
C ASN A 195 6.51 4.57 8.21
N GLY A 196 6.62 3.28 8.39
CA GLY A 196 7.83 2.54 8.76
C GLY A 196 7.63 1.74 10.04
N ASP A 197 7.98 0.45 10.03
CA ASP A 197 7.96 -0.51 11.14
C ASP A 197 6.66 -0.65 11.96
N ILE A 198 5.57 -0.07 11.53
CA ILE A 198 4.27 -0.18 12.17
C ILE A 198 3.66 -1.53 11.81
N ARG A 199 3.42 -2.38 12.80
CA ARG A 199 2.95 -3.77 12.64
C ARG A 199 1.52 -3.99 13.13
N THR A 200 1.06 -3.14 14.06
CA THR A 200 -0.28 -3.23 14.67
C THR A 200 -0.97 -1.87 14.68
N ARG A 201 -2.28 -1.86 14.87
CA ARG A 201 -3.04 -0.61 15.08
C ARG A 201 -2.58 0.11 16.36
N ALA A 202 -2.30 -0.64 17.42
CA ALA A 202 -1.82 -0.07 18.68
C ALA A 202 -0.48 0.66 18.49
N GLU A 203 0.47 0.04 17.76
CA GLU A 203 1.73 0.71 17.38
C GLU A 203 1.46 1.96 16.54
N GLY A 204 0.55 1.88 15.56
CA GLY A 204 0.15 3.04 14.75
C GLY A 204 -0.40 4.19 15.60
N SER A 205 -1.29 3.88 16.54
CA SER A 205 -1.83 4.88 17.48
C SER A 205 -0.75 5.46 18.38
N ALA A 206 0.17 4.64 18.87
CA ALA A 206 1.30 5.10 19.70
C ALA A 206 2.21 6.05 18.90
N VAL A 207 2.52 5.73 17.65
CA VAL A 207 3.32 6.58 16.75
C VAL A 207 2.59 7.91 16.51
N CYS A 208 1.28 7.90 16.26
CA CYS A 208 0.51 9.13 16.09
C CYS A 208 0.53 9.99 17.36
N THR A 209 0.40 9.38 18.53
CA THR A 209 0.50 10.10 19.81
C THR A 209 1.90 10.69 20.03
N GLN A 210 2.95 9.94 19.71
CA GLN A 210 4.34 10.37 19.87
C GLN A 210 4.70 11.52 18.93
N THR A 211 4.26 11.46 17.67
CA THR A 211 4.70 12.37 16.61
C THR A 211 3.73 13.53 16.36
N GLY A 212 2.47 13.40 16.81
CA GLY A 212 1.39 14.33 16.48
C GLY A 212 0.88 14.20 15.05
N CYS A 213 1.21 13.13 14.32
CA CYS A 213 0.70 12.91 12.97
C CYS A 213 -0.77 12.46 12.98
N ASP A 214 -1.45 12.65 11.85
CA ASP A 214 -2.90 12.47 11.70
C ASP A 214 -3.29 11.02 11.43
N GLY A 215 -2.32 10.19 11.03
CA GLY A 215 -2.57 8.78 10.74
C GLY A 215 -1.30 7.98 10.50
N ALA A 216 -1.47 6.67 10.34
CA ALA A 216 -0.38 5.73 10.11
C ALA A 216 -0.64 4.86 8.89
N MET A 217 0.32 4.82 7.95
CA MET A 217 0.28 3.91 6.82
C MET A 217 1.02 2.63 7.16
N ILE A 218 0.30 1.51 7.22
CA ILE A 218 0.86 0.20 7.49
C ILE A 218 1.28 -0.46 6.18
N GLY A 219 2.53 -0.89 6.10
CA GLY A 219 3.08 -1.64 4.97
C GLY A 219 3.16 -3.13 5.27
N ARG A 220 4.37 -3.62 5.47
CA ARG A 220 4.66 -5.05 5.70
C ARG A 220 3.99 -5.64 6.95
N GLY A 221 3.56 -4.81 7.89
CA GLY A 221 2.85 -5.26 9.09
C GLY A 221 1.62 -6.12 8.78
N ILE A 222 0.91 -5.83 7.68
CA ILE A 222 -0.26 -6.61 7.24
C ILE A 222 0.04 -8.10 6.97
N PHE A 223 1.31 -8.47 6.75
CA PHE A 223 1.70 -9.87 6.54
C PHE A 223 1.76 -10.69 7.83
N SER A 224 1.84 -10.02 8.97
CA SER A 224 1.82 -10.70 10.27
C SER A 224 0.40 -11.01 10.71
N ASP A 225 -0.56 -10.18 10.30
CA ASP A 225 -1.97 -10.32 10.68
C ASP A 225 -2.91 -9.74 9.61
N PRO A 226 -3.57 -10.57 8.78
CA PRO A 226 -4.61 -10.10 7.84
C PRO A 226 -5.79 -9.40 8.53
N TYR A 227 -6.04 -9.67 9.82
CA TYR A 227 -7.10 -9.06 10.64
C TYR A 227 -6.64 -7.78 11.35
N LEU A 228 -5.45 -7.27 11.05
CA LEU A 228 -4.85 -6.11 11.72
C LEU A 228 -5.79 -4.90 11.80
N PHE A 229 -6.59 -4.66 10.78
CA PHE A 229 -7.54 -3.54 10.74
C PHE A 229 -8.89 -3.85 11.40
N ALA A 230 -9.18 -5.10 11.70
CA ALA A 230 -10.37 -5.50 12.43
C ALA A 230 -10.28 -5.17 13.93
N ALA A 231 -9.07 -5.29 14.51
CA ALA A 231 -8.85 -5.10 15.94
C ALA A 231 -9.27 -3.70 16.42
N GLY A 232 -10.06 -3.65 17.51
CA GLY A 232 -10.49 -2.40 18.15
C GLY A 232 -11.65 -1.66 17.45
N ARG A 233 -12.27 -2.23 16.42
CA ARG A 233 -13.59 -1.80 15.97
C ARG A 233 -14.64 -2.50 16.85
N SER A 234 -15.64 -1.74 17.33
CA SER A 234 -16.79 -2.36 18.00
C SER A 234 -17.45 -3.34 17.04
N PRO A 235 -17.87 -4.53 17.50
CA PRO A 235 -18.68 -5.43 16.68
C PRO A 235 -19.89 -4.66 16.15
N GLN A 236 -20.08 -4.63 14.85
CA GLN A 236 -21.36 -4.22 14.29
C GLN A 236 -22.37 -5.30 14.72
N ASP A 237 -23.61 -4.90 15.03
CA ASP A 237 -24.65 -5.77 15.58
C ASP A 237 -24.69 -7.13 14.85
N GLY A 238 -24.41 -8.21 15.58
CA GLY A 238 -24.43 -9.58 15.11
C GLY A 238 -23.11 -10.16 14.59
N GLN A 239 -21.98 -9.44 14.67
CA GLN A 239 -20.66 -10.00 14.36
C GLN A 239 -19.95 -10.47 15.63
N GLU A 240 -19.29 -11.65 15.55
CA GLU A 240 -18.40 -12.10 16.62
C GLU A 240 -17.27 -11.09 16.90
N PRO A 241 -16.78 -11.01 18.15
CA PRO A 241 -15.64 -10.14 18.47
C PRO A 241 -14.47 -10.47 17.55
N ASN A 242 -13.87 -9.42 16.96
CA ASN A 242 -12.76 -9.54 16.02
C ASN A 242 -11.53 -10.18 16.69
N ARG A 243 -11.38 -11.48 16.49
CA ARG A 243 -10.19 -12.23 16.91
C ARG A 243 -9.01 -11.86 16.02
N SER A 244 -7.83 -11.71 16.62
CA SER A 244 -6.57 -11.56 15.87
C SER A 244 -6.29 -12.83 15.05
N PHE A 245 -5.45 -12.72 14.04
CA PHE A 245 -5.08 -13.90 13.23
C PHE A 245 -4.42 -15.01 14.07
N SER A 246 -3.71 -14.66 15.15
CA SER A 246 -3.11 -15.63 16.06
C SER A 246 -4.14 -16.48 16.80
N GLU A 247 -5.35 -15.94 17.02
CA GLU A 247 -6.47 -16.62 17.71
C GLU A 247 -7.32 -17.48 16.79
N GLN A 248 -7.09 -17.43 15.47
CA GLN A 248 -7.78 -18.27 14.50
C GLN A 248 -7.29 -19.72 14.58
N SER A 249 -8.19 -20.68 14.43
CA SER A 249 -7.85 -22.10 14.34
C SER A 249 -7.03 -22.41 13.08
N ALA A 250 -6.38 -23.55 13.04
CA ALA A 250 -5.68 -24.03 11.85
C ALA A 250 -6.62 -24.11 10.64
N ALA A 251 -7.83 -24.61 10.84
CA ALA A 251 -8.83 -24.74 9.80
C ALA A 251 -9.25 -23.37 9.23
N GLU A 252 -9.47 -22.34 10.07
CA GLU A 252 -9.78 -20.98 9.64
C GLU A 252 -8.64 -20.35 8.83
N LYS A 253 -7.41 -20.53 9.26
CA LYS A 253 -6.19 -20.04 8.56
C LYS A 253 -6.03 -20.68 7.19
N VAL A 254 -6.22 -22.00 7.09
CA VAL A 254 -6.16 -22.76 5.84
C VAL A 254 -7.33 -22.37 4.93
N ALA A 255 -8.53 -22.19 5.46
CA ALA A 255 -9.68 -21.74 4.68
C ALA A 255 -9.47 -20.32 4.08
N LEU A 256 -8.89 -19.38 4.85
CA LEU A 256 -8.56 -18.05 4.33
C LEU A 256 -7.52 -18.12 3.22
N MET A 257 -6.49 -18.95 3.36
CA MET A 257 -5.50 -19.19 2.32
C MET A 257 -6.12 -19.81 1.06
N THR A 258 -6.96 -20.81 1.23
CA THR A 258 -7.69 -21.46 0.12
C THR A 258 -8.56 -20.46 -0.62
N ARG A 259 -9.26 -19.59 0.10
CA ARG A 259 -10.02 -18.49 -0.50
C ARG A 259 -9.11 -17.55 -1.32
N HIS A 260 -7.92 -17.22 -0.82
CA HIS A 260 -6.95 -16.40 -1.56
C HIS A 260 -6.51 -17.08 -2.86
N ILE A 261 -6.23 -18.39 -2.83
CA ILE A 261 -5.86 -19.17 -4.01
C ILE A 261 -6.97 -19.14 -5.06
N HIS A 262 -8.22 -19.40 -4.68
CA HIS A 262 -9.37 -19.32 -5.59
C HIS A 262 -9.54 -17.93 -6.18
N LEU A 263 -9.55 -16.89 -5.36
CA LEU A 263 -9.68 -15.51 -5.83
C LEU A 263 -8.56 -15.12 -6.79
N HIS A 264 -7.33 -15.53 -6.52
CA HIS A 264 -6.18 -15.23 -7.39
C HIS A 264 -6.28 -15.97 -8.73
N ARG A 265 -6.65 -17.24 -8.72
CA ARG A 265 -6.91 -18.02 -9.92
C ARG A 265 -7.97 -17.37 -10.82
N ASP A 266 -9.11 -17.01 -10.21
CA ASP A 266 -10.28 -16.51 -10.93
C ASP A 266 -10.07 -15.07 -11.46
N GLU A 267 -9.41 -14.20 -10.69
CA GLU A 267 -9.10 -12.82 -11.08
C GLU A 267 -8.08 -12.77 -12.22
N TRP A 268 -7.02 -13.57 -12.13
CA TRP A 268 -5.90 -13.43 -13.04
C TRP A 268 -5.95 -14.37 -14.26
N LYS A 269 -6.68 -15.48 -14.22
CA LYS A 269 -6.95 -16.41 -15.36
C LYS A 269 -5.77 -16.55 -16.34
N GLY A 270 -4.58 -16.85 -15.83
CA GLY A 270 -3.36 -17.02 -16.63
C GLY A 270 -2.64 -15.72 -17.04
N THR A 271 -3.14 -14.54 -16.66
CA THR A 271 -2.45 -13.27 -16.91
C THR A 271 -1.37 -12.95 -15.88
N ARG A 272 -1.41 -13.60 -14.71
CA ARG A 272 -0.32 -13.60 -13.71
C ARG A 272 0.18 -15.02 -13.48
N ASN A 273 1.49 -15.12 -13.18
CA ASN A 273 2.10 -16.38 -12.84
C ASN A 273 1.63 -16.86 -11.46
N TYR A 274 1.25 -18.13 -11.34
CA TYR A 274 0.91 -18.81 -10.11
C TYR A 274 2.00 -18.66 -9.02
N GLU A 275 3.29 -18.62 -9.40
CA GLU A 275 4.43 -18.48 -8.50
C GLU A 275 4.31 -17.26 -7.54
N VAL A 276 3.51 -16.26 -7.91
CA VAL A 276 3.22 -15.10 -7.05
C VAL A 276 2.52 -15.54 -5.76
N MET A 277 1.68 -16.59 -5.79
CA MET A 277 0.97 -17.10 -4.61
C MET A 277 1.89 -17.64 -3.52
N LYS A 278 3.04 -18.22 -3.88
CA LYS A 278 3.97 -18.83 -2.92
C LYS A 278 4.46 -17.87 -1.85
N ARG A 279 4.57 -16.59 -2.18
CA ARG A 279 4.97 -15.54 -1.21
C ARG A 279 3.93 -15.26 -0.12
N PHE A 280 2.67 -15.66 -0.35
CA PHE A 280 1.58 -15.45 0.59
C PHE A 280 1.38 -16.63 1.56
N TYR A 281 1.84 -17.83 1.25
CA TYR A 281 1.63 -19.00 2.09
C TYR A 281 2.15 -18.82 3.52
N LYS A 282 3.29 -18.14 3.68
CA LYS A 282 3.86 -17.82 4.99
C LYS A 282 3.01 -16.89 5.87
N ILE A 283 2.04 -16.19 5.27
CA ILE A 283 1.11 -15.33 6.01
C ILE A 283 0.09 -16.19 6.75
N TYR A 284 -0.41 -17.22 6.07
CA TYR A 284 -1.51 -18.05 6.56
C TYR A 284 -1.02 -19.26 7.37
N LEU A 285 0.05 -19.89 6.90
CA LEU A 285 0.56 -21.14 7.46
C LEU A 285 1.58 -20.85 8.57
N VAL A 286 1.04 -20.47 9.75
CA VAL A 286 1.83 -20.10 10.92
C VAL A 286 1.06 -20.38 12.21
N GLY A 287 1.77 -20.83 13.26
CA GLY A 287 1.24 -20.94 14.61
C GLY A 287 0.30 -22.13 14.85
N PHE A 288 0.37 -23.19 14.05
CA PHE A 288 -0.32 -24.46 14.29
C PHE A 288 0.54 -25.66 13.89
N PRO A 289 0.34 -26.86 14.48
CA PRO A 289 1.08 -28.07 14.13
C PRO A 289 0.93 -28.41 12.64
N GLY A 290 2.03 -28.69 11.95
CA GLY A 290 2.04 -29.04 10.53
C GLY A 290 2.05 -27.83 9.57
N ALA A 291 1.99 -26.59 10.06
CA ALA A 291 1.99 -25.39 9.23
C ALA A 291 3.23 -25.28 8.32
N GLU A 292 4.41 -25.64 8.85
CA GLU A 292 5.66 -25.62 8.07
C GLU A 292 5.69 -26.71 7.01
N GLU A 293 5.22 -27.91 7.35
CA GLU A 293 5.12 -29.02 6.40
C GLU A 293 4.20 -28.68 5.24
N LEU A 294 2.98 -28.20 5.54
CA LEU A 294 2.04 -27.79 4.47
C LEU A 294 2.62 -26.67 3.62
N ARG A 295 3.29 -25.68 4.24
CA ARG A 295 3.93 -24.58 3.49
C ARG A 295 5.03 -25.11 2.57
N ASP A 296 5.84 -26.06 3.01
CA ASP A 296 6.87 -26.68 2.19
C ASP A 296 6.27 -27.44 1.00
N ARG A 297 5.26 -28.27 1.23
CA ARG A 297 4.50 -28.94 0.15
C ARG A 297 3.97 -27.94 -0.87
N LEU A 298 3.33 -26.86 -0.43
CA LEU A 298 2.78 -25.83 -1.32
C LEU A 298 3.86 -25.04 -2.09
N ASN A 299 5.04 -24.85 -1.54
CA ASN A 299 6.15 -24.24 -2.25
C ASN A 299 6.66 -25.08 -3.43
N HIS A 300 6.42 -26.40 -3.42
CA HIS A 300 6.76 -27.32 -4.50
C HIS A 300 5.64 -27.50 -5.54
N THR A 301 4.48 -26.89 -5.36
CA THR A 301 3.40 -26.92 -6.34
C THR A 301 3.70 -26.02 -7.55
N TYR A 302 3.12 -26.30 -8.70
CA TYR A 302 3.36 -25.59 -9.96
C TYR A 302 2.13 -24.89 -10.54
N ASP A 303 0.94 -25.20 -10.03
CA ASP A 303 -0.32 -24.55 -10.40
C ASP A 303 -1.34 -24.54 -9.25
N TYR A 304 -2.48 -23.87 -9.48
CA TYR A 304 -3.54 -23.75 -8.48
C TYR A 304 -4.19 -25.09 -8.11
N GLU A 305 -4.41 -25.96 -9.09
CA GLU A 305 -5.10 -27.24 -8.87
C GLU A 305 -4.20 -28.20 -8.08
N HIS A 306 -2.88 -28.17 -8.31
CA HIS A 306 -1.94 -28.91 -7.50
C HIS A 306 -1.93 -28.39 -6.06
N ALA A 307 -1.89 -27.08 -5.85
CA ALA A 307 -1.93 -26.50 -4.52
C ALA A 307 -3.23 -26.86 -3.76
N LEU A 308 -4.37 -26.82 -4.43
CA LEU A 308 -5.66 -27.17 -3.82
C LEU A 308 -5.75 -28.65 -3.46
N ARG A 309 -5.16 -29.55 -4.26
CA ARG A 309 -5.06 -30.99 -3.89
C ARG A 309 -4.18 -31.18 -2.65
N GLU A 310 -3.00 -30.56 -2.61
CA GLU A 310 -2.10 -30.65 -1.45
C GLU A 310 -2.78 -30.18 -0.15
N ILE A 311 -3.63 -29.13 -0.24
CA ILE A 311 -4.41 -28.64 0.91
C ILE A 311 -5.50 -29.66 1.29
N ALA A 312 -6.22 -30.22 0.33
CA ALA A 312 -7.31 -31.17 0.58
C ALA A 312 -6.80 -32.48 1.23
N ASP A 313 -5.61 -32.92 0.84
CA ASP A 313 -4.98 -34.14 1.33
C ASP A 313 -4.21 -33.95 2.66
N PHE A 314 -4.10 -32.70 3.14
CA PHE A 314 -3.37 -32.40 4.38
C PHE A 314 -4.29 -32.48 5.60
N PRO A 315 -3.93 -33.26 6.67
CA PRO A 315 -4.71 -33.36 7.87
C PRO A 315 -4.56 -32.05 8.69
N VAL A 316 -5.51 -31.14 8.52
CA VAL A 316 -5.51 -29.87 9.29
C VAL A 316 -5.98 -30.16 10.71
N PRO A 317 -5.25 -29.75 11.76
CA PRO A 317 -5.71 -29.88 13.14
C PRO A 317 -7.03 -29.10 13.35
N GLY A 318 -7.94 -29.70 14.11
CA GLY A 318 -9.24 -29.08 14.45
C GLY A 318 -9.10 -27.88 15.41
#